data_34ef8518479b4c0dbb7ea8dfbcdaf569
#
_entry.id   34ef8518479b4c0dbb7ea8dfbcdaf569
#
_cell.length_a   1.000
_cell.length_b   1.000
_cell.length_c   1.000
_cell.angle_alpha   90.00
_cell.angle_beta   90.00
_cell.angle_gamma   90.00
#
_symmetry.space_group_name_H-M   'P 1'
#
loop_
_entity.id
_entity.type
_entity.pdbx_description
1 polymer ?
#
loop_
_entity_poly.entity_id
_entity_poly.type
_entity_poly.pdbx_seq_one_letter_code
_entity_poly.pdbx_strand_id
1 'polypeptide(L)'
;MTPKINAKEFINNNMVRSISTWKTTEANLKAGLMLDKGIDGLSAAVSGVAIEEENPKNTTVGYGGAPDRSGRVTLDACVMNHLGDCGSVVAVENIVNVARLAKDVMEKTPHVMLAGKGAEEFAISQGYEKRDLLTEKSKEDWKKWLENEDYKPIINIENHDTIGMLCLDKNNNISGACTTSGLAYKMKGRVGDSPIIGSGLFIDNKIGGAVATGLGEEVLKTVGSFLVVELMRQGKSPQEACEAAVKRIVSSNSQKNKFQVAYIAMSKNGDVGSYSVEPGFTYMDYFNGENKEKITESVF
;
A
#
# COMPACT_ATOMS: atom_id res chain seq x y z
N MET A 1 5.71 -50.90 -17.73
CA MET A 1 6.33 -49.76 -17.04
C MET A 1 5.26 -48.69 -16.81
N THR A 2 4.74 -48.64 -15.59
CA THR A 2 3.74 -47.66 -15.19
C THR A 2 4.44 -46.28 -14.95
N PRO A 3 3.97 -45.18 -15.51
CA PRO A 3 4.59 -43.88 -15.27
C PRO A 3 4.41 -43.48 -13.79
N LYS A 4 5.51 -43.18 -13.11
CA LYS A 4 5.49 -42.57 -11.78
C LYS A 4 4.87 -41.20 -11.94
N ILE A 5 3.64 -41.01 -11.52
CA ILE A 5 3.01 -39.69 -11.36
C ILE A 5 3.75 -39.00 -10.23
N ASN A 6 4.37 -37.85 -10.57
CA ASN A 6 5.17 -37.04 -9.66
C ASN A 6 4.21 -36.35 -8.68
N ALA A 7 4.26 -36.71 -7.40
CA ALA A 7 3.39 -36.18 -6.33
C ALA A 7 3.60 -34.69 -6.01
N LYS A 8 4.32 -33.96 -6.86
CA LYS A 8 4.57 -32.51 -6.71
C LYS A 8 3.58 -31.60 -7.47
N GLU A 9 2.60 -32.17 -8.20
CA GLU A 9 1.64 -31.36 -8.99
C GLU A 9 0.26 -31.19 -8.36
N PHE A 10 0.03 -31.62 -7.12
CA PHE A 10 -1.15 -31.23 -6.35
C PHE A 10 -0.82 -30.02 -5.47
N ILE A 11 -0.40 -28.89 -6.08
CA ILE A 11 -0.46 -27.60 -5.42
C ILE A 11 -1.93 -27.22 -5.33
N ASN A 12 -2.38 -27.09 -4.10
CA ASN A 12 -3.72 -26.82 -3.63
C ASN A 12 -4.35 -25.65 -4.42
N ASN A 13 -5.21 -25.94 -5.39
CA ASN A 13 -5.81 -24.97 -6.31
C ASN A 13 -6.84 -24.02 -5.65
N ASN A 14 -6.83 -23.86 -4.32
CA ASN A 14 -7.76 -23.03 -3.58
C ASN A 14 -7.08 -22.16 -2.50
N MET A 15 -5.77 -21.96 -2.57
CA MET A 15 -5.07 -21.14 -1.59
C MET A 15 -5.41 -19.68 -1.80
N VAL A 16 -5.93 -19.02 -0.78
CA VAL A 16 -6.08 -17.58 -0.74
C VAL A 16 -5.16 -16.99 0.31
N ARG A 17 -4.64 -15.77 0.06
CA ARG A 17 -3.82 -15.05 1.02
C ARG A 17 -3.98 -13.55 0.85
N SER A 18 -4.03 -12.80 1.95
CA SER A 18 -3.87 -11.36 1.92
C SER A 18 -2.82 -10.92 2.92
N ILE A 19 -1.98 -9.98 2.52
CA ILE A 19 -1.03 -9.33 3.40
C ILE A 19 -1.20 -7.82 3.32
N SER A 20 -1.05 -7.13 4.45
CA SER A 20 -1.13 -5.66 4.50
C SER A 20 -0.06 -5.08 5.41
N THR A 21 0.45 -3.90 5.06
CA THR A 21 1.44 -3.19 5.86
C THR A 21 0.86 -2.80 7.22
N TRP A 22 1.70 -2.81 8.23
CA TRP A 22 1.39 -2.46 9.62
C TRP A 22 0.31 -3.36 10.25
N LYS A 23 -0.10 -3.02 11.47
CA LYS A 23 -1.14 -3.75 12.23
C LYS A 23 -2.57 -3.36 11.77
N THR A 24 -2.84 -3.42 10.48
CA THR A 24 -4.16 -3.14 9.90
C THR A 24 -5.07 -4.37 9.96
N THR A 25 -5.37 -4.81 11.19
CA THR A 25 -6.01 -6.11 11.48
C THR A 25 -7.37 -6.26 10.81
N GLU A 26 -8.25 -5.25 10.93
CA GLU A 26 -9.62 -5.32 10.37
C GLU A 26 -9.61 -5.25 8.85
N ALA A 27 -8.73 -4.42 8.29
CA ALA A 27 -8.56 -4.28 6.84
C ALA A 27 -8.12 -5.61 6.19
N ASN A 28 -7.08 -6.24 6.74
CA ASN A 28 -6.57 -7.51 6.21
C ASN A 28 -7.55 -8.67 6.43
N LEU A 29 -8.22 -8.73 7.59
CA LEU A 29 -9.28 -9.71 7.85
C LEU A 29 -10.43 -9.57 6.85
N LYS A 30 -10.87 -8.34 6.56
CA LYS A 30 -11.92 -8.08 5.57
C LYS A 30 -11.54 -8.62 4.20
N ALA A 31 -10.34 -8.32 3.74
CA ALA A 31 -9.83 -8.81 2.45
C ALA A 31 -9.77 -10.34 2.43
N GLY A 32 -9.18 -10.97 3.45
CA GLY A 32 -9.08 -12.43 3.56
C GLY A 32 -10.44 -13.13 3.51
N LEU A 33 -11.43 -12.64 4.28
CA LEU A 33 -12.78 -13.20 4.27
C LEU A 33 -13.50 -13.02 2.92
N MET A 34 -13.19 -11.97 2.16
CA MET A 34 -13.71 -11.79 0.80
C MET A 34 -13.09 -12.80 -0.16
N LEU A 35 -11.78 -13.03 -0.06
CA LEU A 35 -11.06 -14.03 -0.85
C LEU A 35 -11.61 -15.45 -0.59
N ASP A 36 -11.89 -15.80 0.67
CA ASP A 36 -12.51 -17.08 1.04
C ASP A 36 -13.90 -17.28 0.41
N LYS A 37 -14.64 -16.20 0.19
CA LYS A 37 -15.91 -16.21 -0.53
C LYS A 37 -15.77 -16.28 -2.05
N GLY A 38 -14.53 -16.26 -2.57
CA GLY A 38 -14.25 -16.30 -4.01
C GLY A 38 -14.33 -14.94 -4.72
N ILE A 39 -14.30 -13.85 -3.97
CA ILE A 39 -14.17 -12.51 -4.54
C ILE A 39 -12.75 -12.35 -5.11
N ASP A 40 -12.63 -11.67 -6.23
CA ASP A 40 -11.33 -11.40 -6.88
C ASP A 40 -10.37 -10.58 -6.00
N GLY A 41 -9.07 -10.75 -6.25
CA GLY A 41 -8.04 -10.14 -5.42
C GLY A 41 -8.06 -8.61 -5.41
N LEU A 42 -8.43 -7.96 -6.53
CA LEU A 42 -8.49 -6.50 -6.58
C LEU A 42 -9.65 -5.94 -5.75
N SER A 43 -10.84 -6.52 -5.90
CA SER A 43 -12.01 -6.11 -5.12
C SER A 43 -11.81 -6.35 -3.63
N ALA A 44 -11.13 -7.45 -3.25
CA ALA A 44 -10.77 -7.75 -1.88
C ALA A 44 -9.78 -6.71 -1.32
N ALA A 45 -8.71 -6.40 -2.07
CA ALA A 45 -7.71 -5.41 -1.64
C ALA A 45 -8.32 -4.02 -1.46
N VAL A 46 -9.08 -3.52 -2.44
CA VAL A 46 -9.75 -2.20 -2.37
C VAL A 46 -10.73 -2.13 -1.20
N SER A 47 -11.53 -3.20 -0.97
CA SER A 47 -12.46 -3.24 0.16
C SER A 47 -11.75 -3.35 1.51
N GLY A 48 -10.59 -3.98 1.54
CA GLY A 48 -9.75 -4.07 2.73
C GLY A 48 -9.18 -2.71 3.10
N VAL A 49 -8.48 -2.04 2.19
CA VAL A 49 -7.86 -0.73 2.49
C VAL A 49 -8.89 0.36 2.79
N ALA A 50 -10.13 0.25 2.27
CA ALA A 50 -11.22 1.17 2.57
C ALA A 50 -11.56 1.24 4.06
N ILE A 51 -11.31 0.19 4.83
CA ILE A 51 -11.49 0.20 6.30
C ILE A 51 -10.61 1.27 6.94
N GLU A 52 -9.35 1.40 6.50
CA GLU A 52 -8.46 2.43 7.02
C GLU A 52 -8.75 3.81 6.41
N GLU A 53 -9.18 3.88 5.15
CA GLU A 53 -9.60 5.15 4.53
C GLU A 53 -10.79 5.79 5.25
N GLU A 54 -11.69 4.99 5.79
CA GLU A 54 -12.90 5.44 6.51
C GLU A 54 -12.69 5.65 8.01
N ASN A 55 -11.55 5.23 8.55
CA ASN A 55 -11.26 5.27 9.99
C ASN A 55 -10.83 6.68 10.45
N PRO A 56 -11.68 7.45 11.17
CA PRO A 56 -11.35 8.81 11.58
C PRO A 56 -10.23 8.89 12.64
N LYS A 57 -9.82 7.76 13.19
CA LYS A 57 -8.71 7.68 14.16
C LYS A 57 -7.36 7.48 13.49
N ASN A 58 -7.36 7.06 12.21
CA ASN A 58 -6.14 6.93 11.43
C ASN A 58 -5.71 8.31 10.92
N THR A 59 -4.53 8.77 11.35
CA THR A 59 -4.01 10.10 10.99
C THR A 59 -3.09 10.08 9.78
N THR A 60 -2.90 8.91 9.15
CA THR A 60 -1.97 8.72 8.03
C THR A 60 -2.64 8.20 6.76
N VAL A 61 -3.91 7.80 6.84
CA VAL A 61 -4.71 7.27 5.71
C VAL A 61 -6.12 7.85 5.76
N GLY A 62 -6.63 8.31 4.63
CA GLY A 62 -8.04 8.62 4.44
C GLY A 62 -8.61 9.75 5.31
N TYR A 63 -9.84 9.52 5.77
CA TYR A 63 -10.59 10.45 6.63
C TYR A 63 -9.94 10.57 8.01
N GLY A 64 -9.52 11.78 8.35
CA GLY A 64 -8.77 12.06 9.58
C GLY A 64 -7.26 12.12 9.37
N GLY A 65 -6.79 11.91 8.17
CA GLY A 65 -5.39 12.06 7.80
C GLY A 65 -4.84 13.43 8.20
N ALA A 66 -3.55 13.49 8.54
CA ALA A 66 -2.89 14.76 8.84
C ALA A 66 -2.88 15.68 7.61
N PRO A 67 -3.22 16.97 7.77
CA PRO A 67 -3.26 17.89 6.64
C PRO A 67 -1.86 18.29 6.17
N ASP A 68 -1.80 18.95 5.02
CA ASP A 68 -0.64 19.69 4.58
C ASP A 68 -0.47 20.99 5.41
N ARG A 69 0.57 21.77 5.12
CA ARG A 69 0.86 23.04 5.83
C ARG A 69 -0.27 24.07 5.73
N SER A 70 -1.09 23.99 4.68
CA SER A 70 -2.24 24.88 4.49
C SER A 70 -3.52 24.41 5.18
N GLY A 71 -3.48 23.29 5.90
CA GLY A 71 -4.61 22.73 6.61
C GLY A 71 -5.54 21.85 5.73
N ARG A 72 -5.07 21.39 4.57
CA ARG A 72 -5.85 20.56 3.68
C ARG A 72 -5.38 19.12 3.71
N VAL A 73 -6.31 18.19 3.86
CA VAL A 73 -6.03 16.75 3.71
C VAL A 73 -6.11 16.39 2.23
N THR A 74 -5.03 15.86 1.69
CA THR A 74 -4.97 15.33 0.33
C THR A 74 -4.59 13.86 0.36
N LEU A 75 -5.29 13.05 -0.43
CA LEU A 75 -5.17 11.61 -0.46
C LEU A 75 -4.56 11.15 -1.79
N ASP A 76 -3.76 10.09 -1.70
CA ASP A 76 -3.10 9.47 -2.84
C ASP A 76 -3.38 7.96 -2.80
N ALA A 77 -3.65 7.34 -3.95
CA ALA A 77 -3.83 5.89 -4.03
C ALA A 77 -3.45 5.34 -5.40
N CYS A 78 -3.07 4.08 -5.42
CA CYS A 78 -3.01 3.29 -6.65
C CYS A 78 -3.53 1.86 -6.44
N VAL A 79 -3.94 1.26 -7.53
CA VAL A 79 -4.33 -0.15 -7.63
C VAL A 79 -3.68 -0.79 -8.85
N MET A 80 -3.46 -2.10 -8.78
CA MET A 80 -2.99 -2.87 -9.93
C MET A 80 -3.59 -4.28 -9.88
N ASN A 81 -4.13 -4.74 -11.03
CA ASN A 81 -4.73 -6.05 -11.15
C ASN A 81 -3.74 -7.10 -11.71
N HIS A 82 -4.18 -8.34 -11.76
CA HIS A 82 -3.42 -9.48 -12.27
C HIS A 82 -3.16 -9.44 -13.80
N LEU A 83 -3.87 -8.61 -14.54
CA LEU A 83 -3.67 -8.42 -15.99
C LEU A 83 -2.59 -7.39 -16.31
N GLY A 84 -2.14 -6.66 -15.29
CA GLY A 84 -1.20 -5.54 -15.44
C GLY A 84 -1.89 -4.19 -15.63
N ASP A 85 -3.24 -4.14 -15.64
CA ASP A 85 -3.96 -2.88 -15.64
C ASP A 85 -3.81 -2.21 -14.29
N CYS A 86 -3.72 -0.88 -14.30
CA CYS A 86 -3.53 -0.10 -13.09
C CYS A 86 -4.27 1.24 -13.15
N GLY A 87 -4.55 1.77 -11.99
CA GLY A 87 -5.15 3.09 -11.83
C GLY A 87 -4.58 3.81 -10.62
N SER A 88 -4.51 5.12 -10.73
CA SER A 88 -3.96 5.98 -9.67
C SER A 88 -4.73 7.27 -9.54
N VAL A 89 -4.76 7.79 -8.31
CA VAL A 89 -5.24 9.15 -8.04
C VAL A 89 -4.26 9.85 -7.11
N VAL A 90 -4.07 11.15 -7.35
CA VAL A 90 -3.03 11.96 -6.73
C VAL A 90 -3.60 13.25 -6.19
N ALA A 91 -3.24 13.60 -4.96
CA ALA A 91 -3.61 14.86 -4.30
C ALA A 91 -5.13 15.14 -4.36
N VAL A 92 -5.94 14.12 -4.09
CA VAL A 92 -7.41 14.21 -4.10
C VAL A 92 -7.89 14.80 -2.78
N GLU A 93 -8.72 15.84 -2.86
CA GLU A 93 -9.42 16.43 -1.71
C GLU A 93 -10.87 15.95 -1.68
N ASN A 94 -11.51 15.95 -0.51
CA ASN A 94 -12.95 15.77 -0.30
C ASN A 94 -13.54 14.40 -0.70
N ILE A 95 -12.74 13.43 -1.07
CA ILE A 95 -13.17 12.06 -1.39
C ILE A 95 -12.49 11.09 -0.43
N VAL A 96 -13.25 10.26 0.27
CA VAL A 96 -12.71 9.33 1.29
C VAL A 96 -12.07 8.11 0.63
N ASN A 97 -12.82 7.40 -0.23
CA ASN A 97 -12.42 6.10 -0.76
C ASN A 97 -11.60 6.26 -2.06
N VAL A 98 -10.35 6.71 -1.92
CA VAL A 98 -9.49 7.02 -3.07
C VAL A 98 -8.89 5.78 -3.73
N ALA A 99 -8.73 4.65 -3.02
CA ALA A 99 -8.36 3.39 -3.64
C ALA A 99 -9.46 2.86 -4.57
N ARG A 100 -10.74 3.01 -4.17
CA ARG A 100 -11.87 2.72 -5.05
C ARG A 100 -11.91 3.67 -6.24
N LEU A 101 -11.62 4.95 -6.04
CA LEU A 101 -11.55 5.93 -7.11
C LEU A 101 -10.42 5.58 -8.11
N ALA A 102 -9.26 5.16 -7.62
CA ALA A 102 -8.15 4.68 -8.46
C ALA A 102 -8.58 3.47 -9.32
N LYS A 103 -9.35 2.53 -8.73
CA LYS A 103 -9.95 1.41 -9.48
C LYS A 103 -10.92 1.90 -10.55
N ASP A 104 -11.76 2.89 -10.24
CA ASP A 104 -12.69 3.48 -11.22
C ASP A 104 -11.95 4.20 -12.36
N VAL A 105 -10.82 4.85 -12.10
CA VAL A 105 -9.95 5.42 -13.14
C VAL A 105 -9.47 4.32 -14.09
N MET A 106 -8.97 3.21 -13.54
CA MET A 106 -8.51 2.06 -14.32
C MET A 106 -9.62 1.45 -15.19
N GLU A 107 -10.81 1.26 -14.63
CA GLU A 107 -11.89 0.50 -15.29
C GLU A 107 -12.76 1.32 -16.22
N LYS A 108 -12.86 2.64 -16.00
CA LYS A 108 -13.87 3.49 -16.66
C LYS A 108 -13.26 4.59 -17.53
N THR A 109 -11.93 4.68 -17.59
CA THR A 109 -11.24 5.68 -18.40
C THR A 109 -10.10 5.05 -19.21
N PRO A 110 -9.64 5.70 -20.29
CA PRO A 110 -8.44 5.25 -21.00
C PRO A 110 -7.14 5.69 -20.30
N HIS A 111 -7.23 6.31 -19.12
CA HIS A 111 -6.10 6.88 -18.41
C HIS A 111 -5.69 6.00 -17.23
N VAL A 112 -4.42 6.06 -16.88
CA VAL A 112 -3.87 5.38 -15.70
C VAL A 112 -3.96 6.27 -14.47
N MET A 113 -3.87 7.59 -14.59
CA MET A 113 -3.75 8.49 -13.45
C MET A 113 -4.55 9.78 -13.64
N LEU A 114 -5.28 10.17 -12.59
CA LEU A 114 -5.92 11.47 -12.45
C LEU A 114 -5.41 12.20 -11.20
N ALA A 115 -5.34 13.53 -11.24
CA ALA A 115 -4.78 14.32 -10.14
C ALA A 115 -5.72 15.47 -9.71
N GLY A 116 -5.68 15.78 -8.41
CA GLY A 116 -6.27 16.97 -7.81
C GLY A 116 -7.74 17.17 -8.19
N LYS A 117 -8.07 18.40 -8.62
CA LYS A 117 -9.45 18.77 -8.93
C LYS A 117 -10.06 17.93 -10.06
N GLY A 118 -9.28 17.52 -11.07
CA GLY A 118 -9.77 16.64 -12.13
C GLY A 118 -10.18 15.26 -11.61
N ALA A 119 -9.42 14.69 -10.69
CA ALA A 119 -9.78 13.44 -10.01
C ALA A 119 -11.05 13.60 -9.15
N GLU A 120 -11.21 14.73 -8.44
CA GLU A 120 -12.42 15.03 -7.66
C GLU A 120 -13.65 15.18 -8.57
N GLU A 121 -13.55 15.90 -9.69
CA GLU A 121 -14.63 16.07 -10.65
C GLU A 121 -15.05 14.72 -11.26
N PHE A 122 -14.07 13.86 -11.60
CA PHE A 122 -14.36 12.51 -12.04
C PHE A 122 -15.08 11.70 -10.95
N ALA A 123 -14.61 11.75 -9.68
CA ALA A 123 -15.26 11.08 -8.57
C ALA A 123 -16.74 11.48 -8.44
N ILE A 124 -17.03 12.78 -8.47
CA ILE A 124 -18.42 13.29 -8.40
C ILE A 124 -19.26 12.77 -9.58
N SER A 125 -18.71 12.73 -10.80
CA SER A 125 -19.38 12.15 -11.97
C SER A 125 -19.70 10.66 -11.82
N GLN A 126 -18.93 9.94 -10.98
CA GLN A 126 -19.14 8.53 -10.64
C GLN A 126 -20.03 8.33 -9.40
N GLY A 127 -20.60 9.39 -8.84
CA GLY A 127 -21.52 9.32 -7.70
C GLY A 127 -20.84 9.29 -6.32
N TYR A 128 -19.57 9.67 -6.21
CA TYR A 128 -18.92 9.83 -4.92
C TYR A 128 -19.42 11.11 -4.23
N GLU A 129 -19.62 11.02 -2.92
CA GLU A 129 -20.00 12.15 -2.10
C GLU A 129 -18.78 12.94 -1.63
N LYS A 130 -18.90 14.26 -1.60
CA LYS A 130 -17.88 15.13 -1.00
C LYS A 130 -17.98 15.09 0.52
N ARG A 131 -16.83 15.00 1.16
CA ARG A 131 -16.69 15.06 2.62
C ARG A 131 -15.43 15.83 2.99
N ASP A 132 -15.53 16.74 3.97
CA ASP A 132 -14.36 17.32 4.59
C ASP A 132 -13.55 16.19 5.28
N LEU A 133 -12.30 16.03 4.88
CA LEU A 133 -11.42 14.96 5.38
C LEU A 133 -10.73 15.33 6.69
N LEU A 134 -10.72 16.63 7.06
CA LEU A 134 -10.07 17.15 8.25
C LEU A 134 -10.98 16.96 9.48
N THR A 135 -10.61 16.04 10.35
CA THR A 135 -11.29 15.88 11.64
C THR A 135 -10.89 16.97 12.64
N GLU A 136 -11.71 17.21 13.67
CA GLU A 136 -11.35 18.15 14.74
C GLU A 136 -10.02 17.77 15.41
N LYS A 137 -9.74 16.49 15.60
CA LYS A 137 -8.49 16.01 16.16
C LYS A 137 -7.28 16.39 15.28
N SER A 138 -7.35 16.10 13.98
CA SER A 138 -6.27 16.43 13.03
C SER A 138 -6.07 17.93 12.90
N LYS A 139 -7.16 18.73 13.02
CA LYS A 139 -7.13 20.17 13.00
C LYS A 139 -6.47 20.76 14.24
N GLU A 140 -6.75 20.20 15.42
CA GLU A 140 -6.10 20.61 16.67
C GLU A 140 -4.61 20.31 16.65
N ASP A 141 -4.22 19.13 16.16
CA ASP A 141 -2.82 18.73 16.05
C ASP A 141 -2.05 19.62 15.03
N TRP A 142 -2.69 19.95 13.90
CA TRP A 142 -2.16 20.89 12.92
C TRP A 142 -1.95 22.29 13.52
N LYS A 143 -2.91 22.82 14.29
CA LYS A 143 -2.75 24.12 14.96
C LYS A 143 -1.58 24.13 15.94
N LYS A 144 -1.43 23.09 16.76
CA LYS A 144 -0.28 22.92 17.68
C LYS A 144 1.04 22.87 16.94
N TRP A 145 1.06 22.18 15.78
CA TRP A 145 2.25 22.14 14.94
C TRP A 145 2.61 23.53 14.40
N LEU A 146 1.65 24.35 13.96
CA LEU A 146 1.88 25.71 13.48
C LEU A 146 2.49 26.64 14.56
N GLU A 147 2.15 26.42 15.83
CA GLU A 147 2.68 27.22 16.95
C GLU A 147 4.18 26.93 17.21
N ASN A 148 4.67 25.77 16.84
CA ASN A 148 6.04 25.32 17.15
C ASN A 148 7.07 25.61 16.03
N GLU A 149 6.67 26.16 14.88
CA GLU A 149 7.43 26.60 13.69
C GLU A 149 8.59 25.71 13.20
N ASP A 150 8.94 24.62 13.87
CA ASP A 150 10.02 23.71 13.48
C ASP A 150 9.51 22.64 12.50
N TYR A 151 9.55 22.96 11.20
CA TYR A 151 9.33 21.94 10.19
C TYR A 151 10.53 20.98 10.12
N LYS A 152 10.40 19.90 10.82
CA LYS A 152 11.11 18.65 10.49
C LYS A 152 10.05 17.68 9.96
N PRO A 153 10.26 17.03 8.82
CA PRO A 153 9.38 15.93 8.43
C PRO A 153 9.35 14.95 9.60
N ILE A 154 8.21 14.86 10.26
CA ILE A 154 8.02 13.86 11.32
C ILE A 154 7.90 12.53 10.60
N ILE A 155 9.00 11.82 10.52
CA ILE A 155 8.99 10.42 10.12
C ILE A 155 8.41 9.68 11.32
N ASN A 156 7.14 9.40 11.21
CA ASN A 156 6.40 8.79 12.28
C ASN A 156 6.68 7.28 12.28
N ILE A 157 7.71 6.86 13.01
CA ILE A 157 8.00 5.43 13.24
C ILE A 157 6.86 4.76 14.03
N GLU A 158 6.07 5.54 14.76
CA GLU A 158 5.00 5.05 15.65
C GLU A 158 3.59 5.15 15.06
N ASN A 159 3.37 5.99 14.04
CA ASN A 159 2.06 6.13 13.38
C ASN A 159 2.17 5.73 11.91
N HIS A 160 1.47 4.72 11.54
CA HIS A 160 1.41 4.03 10.26
C HIS A 160 1.19 4.99 9.08
N ASP A 161 2.18 5.12 8.18
CA ASP A 161 2.17 6.16 7.14
C ASP A 161 1.36 5.78 5.88
N THR A 162 1.15 4.49 5.61
CA THR A 162 0.54 4.01 4.36
C THR A 162 -0.02 2.61 4.57
N ILE A 163 -1.23 2.35 4.12
CA ILE A 163 -1.69 0.96 3.95
C ILE A 163 -1.45 0.51 2.52
N GLY A 164 -0.62 -0.53 2.38
CA GLY A 164 -0.46 -1.31 1.16
C GLY A 164 -1.01 -2.71 1.39
N MET A 165 -1.68 -3.29 0.39
CA MET A 165 -2.29 -4.61 0.48
C MET A 165 -2.06 -5.41 -0.79
N LEU A 166 -1.69 -6.69 -0.63
CA LEU A 166 -1.61 -7.68 -1.71
C LEU A 166 -2.58 -8.82 -1.42
N CYS A 167 -3.31 -9.24 -2.44
CA CYS A 167 -4.29 -10.31 -2.38
C CYS A 167 -4.03 -11.36 -3.46
N LEU A 168 -3.92 -12.63 -3.04
CA LEU A 168 -3.89 -13.81 -3.88
C LEU A 168 -5.27 -14.48 -3.82
N ASP A 169 -5.98 -14.55 -4.94
CA ASP A 169 -7.33 -15.11 -5.01
C ASP A 169 -7.36 -16.62 -5.33
N LYS A 170 -8.55 -17.22 -5.29
CA LYS A 170 -8.76 -18.63 -5.59
C LYS A 170 -8.35 -19.05 -7.00
N ASN A 171 -8.27 -18.12 -7.93
CA ASN A 171 -7.79 -18.33 -9.30
C ASN A 171 -6.26 -18.19 -9.39
N ASN A 172 -5.61 -18.09 -8.24
CA ASN A 172 -4.17 -17.86 -8.14
C ASN A 172 -3.74 -16.54 -8.81
N ASN A 173 -4.57 -15.49 -8.80
CA ASN A 173 -4.24 -14.17 -9.32
C ASN A 173 -3.87 -13.23 -8.18
N ILE A 174 -2.80 -12.46 -8.39
CA ILE A 174 -2.35 -11.43 -7.46
C ILE A 174 -2.83 -10.08 -7.93
N SER A 175 -3.38 -9.30 -7.01
CA SER A 175 -3.77 -7.90 -7.19
C SER A 175 -3.44 -7.13 -5.92
N GLY A 176 -3.42 -5.80 -6.00
CA GLY A 176 -3.10 -5.00 -4.83
C GLY A 176 -3.64 -3.58 -4.88
N ALA A 177 -3.56 -2.92 -3.73
CA ALA A 177 -3.92 -1.53 -3.53
C ALA A 177 -2.93 -0.87 -2.55
N CYS A 178 -2.69 0.43 -2.74
CA CYS A 178 -1.87 1.25 -1.86
C CYS A 178 -2.56 2.61 -1.70
N THR A 179 -2.72 3.10 -0.45
CA THR A 179 -3.40 4.36 -0.17
C THR A 179 -2.83 5.06 1.07
N THR A 180 -2.84 6.40 1.06
CA THR A 180 -2.24 7.23 2.10
C THR A 180 -2.81 8.65 2.09
N SER A 181 -2.69 9.36 3.22
CA SER A 181 -2.78 10.82 3.27
C SER A 181 -1.39 11.51 3.14
N GLY A 182 -0.33 10.74 2.97
CA GLY A 182 1.05 11.22 2.90
C GLY A 182 1.63 11.65 4.25
N LEU A 183 2.76 12.35 4.21
CA LEU A 183 3.41 12.85 5.42
C LEU A 183 2.58 13.93 6.09
N ALA A 184 2.55 13.92 7.43
CA ALA A 184 1.92 14.98 8.21
C ALA A 184 2.59 16.32 7.93
N TYR A 185 1.77 17.35 7.72
CA TYR A 185 2.20 18.74 7.49
C TYR A 185 3.13 18.90 6.29
N LYS A 186 2.97 18.02 5.30
CA LYS A 186 3.70 18.07 4.02
C LYS A 186 3.55 19.42 3.32
N MET A 187 4.47 19.74 2.45
CA MET A 187 4.30 20.89 1.57
C MET A 187 3.07 20.67 0.69
N LYS A 188 2.32 21.73 0.43
CA LYS A 188 1.19 21.68 -0.50
C LYS A 188 1.66 21.14 -1.87
N GLY A 189 0.97 20.11 -2.35
CA GLY A 189 1.30 19.42 -3.61
C GLY A 189 2.39 18.35 -3.49
N ARG A 190 2.92 18.06 -2.29
CA ARG A 190 3.84 16.94 -2.10
C ARG A 190 3.09 15.63 -2.31
N VAL A 191 3.66 14.77 -3.11
CA VAL A 191 3.23 13.40 -3.38
C VAL A 191 4.37 12.44 -3.05
N GLY A 192 4.07 11.34 -2.37
CA GLY A 192 5.01 10.26 -2.08
C GLY A 192 4.95 9.15 -3.13
N ASP A 193 5.36 7.96 -2.73
CA ASP A 193 5.41 6.76 -3.55
C ASP A 193 4.05 6.10 -3.78
N SER A 194 3.12 6.25 -2.83
CA SER A 194 1.88 5.45 -2.77
C SER A 194 1.01 5.48 -4.03
N PRO A 195 0.88 6.58 -4.80
CA PRO A 195 0.09 6.58 -6.04
C PRO A 195 0.91 6.16 -7.27
N ILE A 196 2.21 5.91 -7.12
CA ILE A 196 3.12 5.69 -8.24
C ILE A 196 3.35 4.19 -8.44
N ILE A 197 2.79 3.65 -9.51
CA ILE A 197 3.01 2.26 -9.92
C ILE A 197 4.50 2.01 -10.15
N GLY A 198 5.00 0.93 -9.55
CA GLY A 198 6.42 0.61 -9.50
C GLY A 198 7.11 1.09 -8.23
N SER A 199 6.60 2.15 -7.58
CA SER A 199 7.14 2.66 -6.32
C SER A 199 6.35 2.18 -5.12
N GLY A 200 5.13 2.65 -4.91
CA GLY A 200 4.28 2.24 -3.79
C GLY A 200 3.70 0.83 -3.95
N LEU A 201 3.39 0.43 -5.17
CA LEU A 201 2.82 -0.88 -5.52
C LEU A 201 3.34 -1.33 -6.88
N PHE A 202 3.62 -2.62 -7.02
CA PHE A 202 3.83 -3.26 -8.32
C PHE A 202 3.37 -4.72 -8.32
N ILE A 203 2.70 -5.14 -9.39
CA ILE A 203 2.21 -6.50 -9.61
C ILE A 203 2.71 -7.03 -10.94
N ASP A 204 3.25 -8.24 -10.95
CA ASP A 204 3.37 -9.08 -12.13
C ASP A 204 2.80 -10.46 -11.80
N ASN A 205 1.66 -10.81 -12.37
CA ASN A 205 0.96 -12.04 -12.04
C ASN A 205 1.73 -13.33 -12.33
N LYS A 206 2.82 -13.26 -13.09
CA LYS A 206 3.72 -14.42 -13.32
C LYS A 206 4.75 -14.59 -12.22
N ILE A 207 5.03 -13.53 -11.46
CA ILE A 207 6.09 -13.48 -10.47
C ILE A 207 5.53 -13.30 -9.07
N GLY A 208 4.73 -12.24 -8.87
CA GLY A 208 4.23 -11.84 -7.58
C GLY A 208 3.90 -10.36 -7.51
N GLY A 209 3.84 -9.82 -6.29
CA GLY A 209 3.61 -8.42 -6.04
C GLY A 209 4.42 -7.90 -4.87
N ALA A 210 4.58 -6.58 -4.81
CA ALA A 210 5.20 -5.89 -3.70
C ALA A 210 4.51 -4.55 -3.43
N VAL A 211 4.49 -4.15 -2.17
CA VAL A 211 4.06 -2.81 -1.73
C VAL A 211 5.06 -2.23 -0.75
N ALA A 212 5.18 -0.91 -0.76
CA ALA A 212 6.05 -0.13 0.09
C ALA A 212 5.26 0.68 1.13
N THR A 213 5.94 1.07 2.20
CA THR A 213 5.48 2.05 3.19
C THR A 213 6.65 2.82 3.77
N GLY A 214 6.39 3.96 4.41
CA GLY A 214 7.39 4.80 5.05
C GLY A 214 7.76 6.05 4.24
N LEU A 215 9.03 6.44 4.22
CA LEU A 215 9.49 7.66 3.55
C LEU A 215 9.44 7.53 2.02
N GLY A 216 8.36 8.05 1.44
CA GLY A 216 8.06 7.90 0.01
C GLY A 216 9.15 8.42 -0.92
N GLU A 217 9.86 9.46 -0.52
CA GLU A 217 10.99 10.02 -1.27
C GLU A 217 12.12 9.01 -1.51
N GLU A 218 12.40 8.16 -0.52
CA GLU A 218 13.43 7.13 -0.65
C GLU A 218 12.95 5.93 -1.48
N VAL A 219 11.68 5.59 -1.37
CA VAL A 219 11.04 4.56 -2.20
C VAL A 219 11.03 4.98 -3.68
N LEU A 220 10.63 6.23 -3.97
CA LEU A 220 10.58 6.79 -5.33
C LEU A 220 11.94 6.74 -6.04
N LYS A 221 13.02 7.10 -5.35
CA LYS A 221 14.39 7.12 -5.92
C LYS A 221 14.84 5.76 -6.44
N THR A 222 14.30 4.68 -5.89
CA THR A 222 14.71 3.30 -6.23
C THR A 222 13.68 2.54 -7.05
N VAL A 223 12.46 3.11 -7.25
CA VAL A 223 11.31 2.43 -7.86
C VAL A 223 11.08 1.07 -7.17
N GLY A 224 10.98 1.13 -5.83
CA GLY A 224 11.30 0.01 -4.96
C GLY A 224 10.40 -1.20 -5.10
N SER A 225 9.08 -1.06 -5.25
CA SER A 225 8.17 -2.21 -5.41
C SER A 225 8.42 -2.94 -6.74
N PHE A 226 8.71 -2.22 -7.82
CA PHE A 226 9.15 -2.82 -9.09
C PHE A 226 10.47 -3.58 -8.90
N LEU A 227 11.45 -2.97 -8.22
CA LEU A 227 12.73 -3.61 -7.93
C LEU A 227 12.55 -4.94 -7.18
N VAL A 228 11.69 -4.98 -6.15
CA VAL A 228 11.41 -6.21 -5.39
C VAL A 228 10.87 -7.30 -6.32
N VAL A 229 9.89 -6.99 -7.17
CA VAL A 229 9.32 -7.97 -8.11
C VAL A 229 10.36 -8.42 -9.14
N GLU A 230 11.22 -7.51 -9.65
CA GLU A 230 12.31 -7.90 -10.57
C GLU A 230 13.38 -8.78 -9.91
N LEU A 231 13.68 -8.56 -8.63
CA LEU A 231 14.56 -9.43 -7.87
C LEU A 231 13.95 -10.83 -7.68
N MET A 232 12.63 -10.91 -7.44
CA MET A 232 11.91 -12.20 -7.44
C MET A 232 11.93 -12.86 -8.82
N ARG A 233 11.80 -12.11 -9.92
CA ARG A 233 11.94 -12.62 -11.30
C ARG A 233 13.32 -13.25 -11.55
N GLN A 234 14.36 -12.70 -10.93
CA GLN A 234 15.72 -13.21 -10.98
C GLN A 234 15.96 -14.40 -10.05
N GLY A 235 14.92 -14.93 -9.39
CA GLY A 235 14.98 -16.13 -8.57
C GLY A 235 15.17 -15.91 -7.08
N LYS A 236 15.15 -14.67 -6.57
CA LYS A 236 15.15 -14.41 -5.13
C LYS A 236 13.79 -14.76 -4.53
N SER A 237 13.80 -15.24 -3.30
CA SER A 237 12.58 -15.32 -2.49
C SER A 237 12.02 -13.93 -2.19
N PRO A 238 10.72 -13.77 -1.82
CA PRO A 238 10.16 -12.49 -1.40
C PRO A 238 10.95 -11.84 -0.25
N GLN A 239 11.44 -12.64 0.70
CA GLN A 239 12.26 -12.18 1.82
C GLN A 239 13.58 -11.57 1.34
N GLU A 240 14.34 -12.31 0.54
CA GLU A 240 15.63 -11.83 -0.01
C GLU A 240 15.47 -10.61 -0.93
N ALA A 241 14.35 -10.52 -1.64
CA ALA A 241 14.04 -9.41 -2.52
C ALA A 241 13.75 -8.12 -1.73
N CYS A 242 12.91 -8.20 -0.67
CA CYS A 242 12.64 -7.09 0.24
C CYS A 242 13.92 -6.62 0.94
N GLU A 243 14.73 -7.55 1.46
CA GLU A 243 16.00 -7.25 2.11
C GLU A 243 16.96 -6.51 1.16
N ALA A 244 17.11 -6.99 -0.08
CA ALA A 244 17.99 -6.37 -1.06
C ALA A 244 17.51 -4.95 -1.46
N ALA A 245 16.21 -4.74 -1.60
CA ALA A 245 15.63 -3.44 -1.92
C ALA A 245 15.85 -2.42 -0.79
N VAL A 246 15.61 -2.82 0.46
CA VAL A 246 15.86 -1.96 1.64
C VAL A 246 17.35 -1.64 1.78
N LYS A 247 18.23 -2.63 1.67
CA LYS A 247 19.69 -2.42 1.73
C LYS A 247 20.19 -1.47 0.63
N ARG A 248 19.59 -1.52 -0.56
CA ARG A 248 19.89 -0.57 -1.64
C ARG A 248 19.54 0.87 -1.25
N ILE A 249 18.38 1.10 -0.63
CA ILE A 249 17.98 2.43 -0.13
C ILE A 249 19.00 2.91 0.89
N VAL A 250 19.31 2.10 1.90
CA VAL A 250 20.26 2.46 2.97
C VAL A 250 21.63 2.80 2.40
N SER A 251 22.14 2.00 1.44
CA SER A 251 23.43 2.25 0.82
C SER A 251 23.48 3.50 -0.07
N SER A 252 22.35 3.91 -0.64
CA SER A 252 22.23 5.09 -1.50
C SER A 252 21.96 6.38 -0.72
N ASN A 253 21.54 6.27 0.54
CA ASN A 253 21.20 7.42 1.37
C ASN A 253 22.48 8.04 1.97
N SER A 254 22.88 9.19 1.42
CA SER A 254 24.02 9.97 1.92
C SER A 254 23.69 10.76 3.20
N GLN A 255 22.41 10.95 3.50
CA GLN A 255 21.96 11.64 4.71
C GLN A 255 21.76 10.59 5.81
N LYS A 256 22.60 10.64 6.84
CA LYS A 256 22.53 9.72 8.02
C LYS A 256 21.34 10.00 8.94
N ASN A 257 20.26 10.57 8.43
CA ASN A 257 19.05 10.79 9.21
C ASN A 257 18.27 9.49 9.36
N LYS A 258 17.71 9.26 10.54
CA LYS A 258 16.78 8.13 10.76
C LYS A 258 15.54 8.29 9.89
N PHE A 259 15.17 7.22 9.20
CA PHE A 259 13.95 7.15 8.40
C PHE A 259 13.45 5.71 8.40
N GLN A 260 12.16 5.52 8.20
CA GLN A 260 11.58 4.20 8.01
C GLN A 260 11.18 4.02 6.54
N VAL A 261 11.55 2.88 5.98
CA VAL A 261 10.99 2.31 4.75
C VAL A 261 10.85 0.82 4.99
N ALA A 262 9.74 0.25 4.57
CA ALA A 262 9.53 -1.19 4.59
C ALA A 262 8.86 -1.65 3.31
N TYR A 263 9.15 -2.90 2.92
CA TYR A 263 8.45 -3.61 1.86
C TYR A 263 7.83 -4.88 2.41
N ILE A 264 6.66 -5.21 1.88
CA ILE A 264 6.10 -6.56 1.94
C ILE A 264 5.94 -7.07 0.52
N ALA A 265 6.18 -8.35 0.31
CA ALA A 265 6.07 -8.99 -0.99
C ALA A 265 5.42 -10.36 -0.88
N MET A 266 4.74 -10.77 -1.95
CA MET A 266 4.14 -12.10 -2.09
C MET A 266 4.47 -12.66 -3.46
N SER A 267 5.00 -13.90 -3.49
CA SER A 267 5.25 -14.61 -4.75
C SER A 267 3.95 -15.15 -5.34
N LYS A 268 4.00 -15.53 -6.61
CA LYS A 268 2.90 -16.24 -7.29
C LYS A 268 2.48 -17.53 -6.59
N ASN A 269 3.39 -18.16 -5.85
CA ASN A 269 3.14 -19.38 -5.10
C ASN A 269 2.58 -19.10 -3.68
N GLY A 270 2.37 -17.85 -3.34
CA GLY A 270 1.87 -17.43 -2.03
C GLY A 270 2.94 -17.31 -0.94
N ASP A 271 4.24 -17.51 -1.24
CA ASP A 271 5.29 -17.22 -0.26
C ASP A 271 5.33 -15.73 0.02
N VAL A 272 5.60 -15.34 1.26
CA VAL A 272 5.66 -13.94 1.67
C VAL A 272 7.02 -13.59 2.24
N GLY A 273 7.38 -12.31 2.13
CA GLY A 273 8.57 -11.74 2.72
C GLY A 273 8.37 -10.28 3.07
N SER A 274 9.18 -9.80 4.01
CA SER A 274 9.14 -8.41 4.45
C SER A 274 10.50 -7.99 5.00
N TYR A 275 10.86 -6.74 4.84
CA TYR A 275 12.07 -6.17 5.43
C TYR A 275 11.91 -4.66 5.61
N SER A 276 12.58 -4.10 6.63
CA SER A 276 12.50 -2.69 6.96
C SER A 276 13.86 -2.06 7.24
N VAL A 277 13.94 -0.73 7.25
CA VAL A 277 15.16 0.01 7.63
C VAL A 277 15.33 -0.03 9.15
N GLU A 278 14.34 0.45 9.89
CA GLU A 278 14.35 0.51 11.35
C GLU A 278 13.47 -0.64 11.92
N PRO A 279 13.74 -1.09 13.15
CA PRO A 279 12.92 -2.10 13.81
C PRO A 279 11.51 -1.58 14.12
N GLY A 280 10.57 -2.50 14.41
CA GLY A 280 9.21 -2.18 14.82
C GLY A 280 8.19 -2.21 13.70
N PHE A 281 8.57 -2.42 12.45
CA PHE A 281 7.61 -2.67 11.38
C PHE A 281 6.97 -4.05 11.53
N THR A 282 5.63 -4.10 11.41
CA THR A 282 4.85 -5.33 11.37
C THR A 282 3.95 -5.35 10.15
N TYR A 283 3.44 -6.51 9.78
CA TYR A 283 2.44 -6.66 8.74
C TYR A 283 1.40 -7.71 9.15
N MET A 284 0.21 -7.60 8.59
CA MET A 284 -0.84 -8.61 8.77
C MET A 284 -0.76 -9.65 7.66
N ASP A 285 -1.01 -10.90 8.01
CA ASP A 285 -1.00 -12.06 7.11
C ASP A 285 -2.24 -12.91 7.36
N TYR A 286 -3.17 -12.87 6.41
CA TYR A 286 -4.33 -13.77 6.39
C TYR A 286 -4.05 -14.98 5.53
N PHE A 287 -4.05 -16.13 6.16
CA PHE A 287 -3.79 -17.40 5.48
C PHE A 287 -4.53 -18.55 6.19
N ASN A 288 -5.19 -19.44 5.43
CA ASN A 288 -5.94 -20.59 5.98
C ASN A 288 -6.97 -20.21 7.07
N GLY A 289 -7.70 -19.12 6.89
CA GLY A 289 -8.71 -18.65 7.84
C GLY A 289 -8.16 -17.93 9.08
N GLU A 290 -6.86 -17.79 9.21
CA GLU A 290 -6.20 -17.09 10.32
C GLU A 290 -5.60 -15.77 9.86
N ASN A 291 -5.82 -14.70 10.64
CA ASN A 291 -5.25 -13.37 10.40
C ASN A 291 -4.25 -13.04 11.51
N LYS A 292 -2.97 -13.08 11.20
CA LYS A 292 -1.89 -12.96 12.18
C LYS A 292 -1.00 -11.76 11.91
N GLU A 293 -0.62 -11.07 12.97
CA GLU A 293 0.46 -10.08 12.93
C GLU A 293 1.82 -10.78 12.84
N LYS A 294 2.67 -10.29 11.95
CA LYS A 294 4.04 -10.76 11.74
C LYS A 294 5.03 -9.64 11.99
N ILE A 295 6.09 -9.96 12.70
CA ILE A 295 7.21 -9.05 12.94
C ILE A 295 8.19 -9.17 11.78
N THR A 296 8.72 -8.04 11.35
CA THR A 296 9.67 -7.93 10.24
C THR A 296 11.10 -7.76 10.78
N GLU A 297 12.06 -8.36 10.09
CA GLU A 297 13.48 -8.08 10.31
C GLU A 297 13.86 -6.72 9.73
N SER A 298 14.92 -6.10 10.28
CA SER A 298 15.38 -4.76 9.90
C SER A 298 16.88 -4.70 9.68
N VAL A 299 17.35 -3.60 9.08
CA VAL A 299 18.80 -3.34 8.89
C VAL A 299 19.47 -2.99 10.21
N PHE A 300 18.79 -2.21 11.07
CA PHE A 300 19.30 -1.71 12.34
C PHE A 300 18.65 -2.36 13.55
#